data_84831490459dc98407f525f247ce5be0
#
_entry.id   84831490459dc98407f525f247ce5be0
#
_cell.length_a   1.000
_cell.length_b   1.000
_cell.length_c   1.000
_cell.angle_alpha   90.00
_cell.angle_beta   90.00
_cell.angle_gamma   90.00
#
_symmetry.space_group_name_H-M   'P 1'
#
loop_
_entity.id
_entity.type
_entity.pdbx_description
1 polymer ?
#
loop_
_entity_poly.entity_id
_entity_poly.type
_entity_poly.pdbx_seq_one_letter_code
_entity_poly.pdbx_strand_id
1 'polypeptide(L)'
;MDDRPRNLREMLAEAKDSSELMIDLAYAALYFGDPDMAEEVGGLEETLSELIQDMRGICILAVRNPREAEGMSSVLQVISAIERMANDAVDIARIVTHKVGIPAELVADLSQAEEISHRVLVSEGSHLALRPLSAHELPVQTGMRVMAVRRERQWITDVGGDLIVMPGDALFLRGSPDGITRLRELAAADKWTPPVVTDDPFVTDLDRAVDVLVEMKDISEVAVG
;
A
#
# COMPACT_ATOMS: atom_id res chain seq x y z
N MET A 1 -14.07 -6.50 22.60
CA MET A 1 -12.89 -5.65 22.86
C MET A 1 -11.97 -6.51 23.72
N ASP A 2 -10.94 -7.08 23.10
CA ASP A 2 -10.02 -8.00 23.82
C ASP A 2 -9.06 -7.13 24.65
N ASP A 3 -9.22 -7.16 25.96
CA ASP A 3 -8.50 -6.30 26.93
C ASP A 3 -7.13 -6.93 27.32
N ARG A 4 -6.54 -7.72 26.42
CA ARG A 4 -5.17 -8.22 26.61
C ARG A 4 -4.17 -7.15 26.22
N PRO A 5 -3.14 -6.89 27.05
CA PRO A 5 -2.09 -5.98 26.64
C PRO A 5 -1.43 -6.53 25.37
N ARG A 6 -1.45 -5.73 24.29
CA ARG A 6 -0.80 -6.07 23.03
C ARG A 6 0.68 -6.32 23.28
N ASN A 7 1.20 -7.42 22.76
CA ASN A 7 2.62 -7.66 22.88
C ASN A 7 3.38 -7.01 21.70
N LEU A 8 4.59 -6.55 21.97
CA LEU A 8 5.41 -5.83 21.00
C LEU A 8 5.63 -6.60 19.68
N ARG A 9 5.66 -7.94 19.73
CA ARG A 9 5.84 -8.77 18.54
C ARG A 9 4.63 -8.71 17.61
N GLU A 10 3.42 -8.75 18.17
CA GLU A 10 2.17 -8.64 17.42
C GLU A 10 2.06 -7.23 16.80
N MET A 11 2.40 -6.20 17.58
CA MET A 11 2.42 -4.82 17.09
C MET A 11 3.43 -4.60 15.96
N LEU A 12 4.62 -5.21 16.04
CA LEU A 12 5.61 -5.14 14.96
C LEU A 12 5.14 -5.85 13.69
N ALA A 13 4.43 -6.97 13.82
CA ALA A 13 3.85 -7.66 12.67
C ALA A 13 2.76 -6.79 12.02
N GLU A 14 1.84 -6.24 12.82
CA GLU A 14 0.79 -5.33 12.35
C GLU A 14 1.38 -4.09 11.67
N ALA A 15 2.41 -3.48 12.26
CA ALA A 15 3.07 -2.31 11.69
C ALA A 15 3.77 -2.62 10.36
N LYS A 16 4.43 -3.79 10.26
CA LYS A 16 5.03 -4.27 9.02
C LYS A 16 3.95 -4.44 7.94
N ASP A 17 2.88 -5.17 8.24
CA ASP A 17 1.82 -5.46 7.27
C ASP A 17 1.13 -4.16 6.81
N SER A 18 0.91 -3.20 7.73
CA SER A 18 0.37 -1.88 7.39
C SER A 18 1.31 -1.08 6.49
N SER A 19 2.62 -1.08 6.76
CA SER A 19 3.58 -0.35 5.92
C SER A 19 3.71 -0.95 4.52
N GLU A 20 3.66 -2.28 4.37
CA GLU A 20 3.62 -2.94 3.07
C GLU A 20 2.36 -2.56 2.29
N LEU A 21 1.19 -2.59 2.95
CA LEU A 21 -0.07 -2.17 2.33
C LEU A 21 -0.02 -0.71 1.87
N MET A 22 0.56 0.19 2.68
CA MET A 22 0.69 1.61 2.32
C MET A 22 1.53 1.79 1.06
N ILE A 23 2.64 1.06 0.92
CA ILE A 23 3.49 1.09 -0.27
C ILE A 23 2.70 0.59 -1.49
N ASP A 24 2.02 -0.56 -1.36
CA ASP A 24 1.23 -1.13 -2.44
C ASP A 24 0.11 -0.18 -2.89
N LEU A 25 -0.58 0.48 -1.96
CA LEU A 25 -1.63 1.46 -2.26
C LEU A 25 -1.07 2.74 -2.89
N ALA A 26 0.08 3.22 -2.42
CA ALA A 26 0.72 4.42 -2.97
C ALA A 26 1.11 4.21 -4.43
N TYR A 27 1.74 3.08 -4.77
CA TYR A 27 2.05 2.74 -6.16
C TYR A 27 0.79 2.50 -7.00
N ALA A 28 -0.24 1.86 -6.44
CA ALA A 28 -1.51 1.68 -7.13
C ALA A 28 -2.20 3.03 -7.40
N ALA A 29 -2.23 3.93 -6.42
CA ALA A 29 -2.75 5.28 -6.58
C ALA A 29 -2.02 6.03 -7.70
N LEU A 30 -0.70 5.91 -7.72
CA LEU A 30 0.15 6.50 -8.75
C LEU A 30 -0.17 5.92 -10.14
N TYR A 31 -0.22 4.59 -10.25
CA TYR A 31 -0.48 3.89 -11.50
C TYR A 31 -1.87 4.16 -12.08
N PHE A 32 -2.91 4.17 -11.20
CA PHE A 32 -4.30 4.40 -11.63
C PHE A 32 -4.69 5.88 -11.66
N GLY A 33 -3.84 6.78 -11.15
CA GLY A 33 -4.20 8.19 -10.96
C GLY A 33 -5.40 8.34 -10.02
N ASP A 34 -5.54 7.45 -9.03
CA ASP A 34 -6.71 7.35 -8.15
C ASP A 34 -6.49 8.14 -6.84
N PRO A 35 -7.09 9.35 -6.70
CA PRO A 35 -6.93 10.16 -5.50
C PRO A 35 -7.56 9.51 -4.25
N ASP A 36 -8.60 8.70 -4.41
CA ASP A 36 -9.22 8.01 -3.27
C ASP A 36 -8.26 7.02 -2.65
N MET A 37 -7.51 6.27 -3.50
CA MET A 37 -6.44 5.39 -3.02
C MET A 37 -5.33 6.17 -2.32
N ALA A 38 -4.96 7.34 -2.85
CA ALA A 38 -3.93 8.19 -2.25
C ALA A 38 -4.36 8.74 -0.88
N GLU A 39 -5.62 9.10 -0.70
CA GLU A 39 -6.17 9.51 0.60
C GLU A 39 -6.16 8.36 1.62
N GLU A 40 -6.40 7.12 1.16
CA GLU A 40 -6.35 5.94 2.03
C GLU A 40 -4.96 5.71 2.63
N VAL A 41 -3.90 5.98 1.87
CA VAL A 41 -2.52 5.90 2.38
C VAL A 41 -2.34 6.83 3.58
N GLY A 42 -2.92 8.04 3.51
CA GLY A 42 -2.90 8.99 4.63
C GLY A 42 -3.64 8.47 5.86
N GLY A 43 -4.82 7.85 5.67
CA GLY A 43 -5.58 7.25 6.78
C GLY A 43 -4.86 6.08 7.46
N LEU A 44 -4.13 5.28 6.68
CA LEU A 44 -3.29 4.21 7.23
C LEU A 44 -2.08 4.75 7.98
N GLU A 45 -1.47 5.85 7.50
CA GLU A 45 -0.35 6.51 8.17
C GLU A 45 -0.74 6.97 9.57
N GLU A 46 -1.90 7.62 9.74
CA GLU A 46 -2.39 8.05 11.04
C GLU A 46 -2.48 6.88 12.02
N THR A 47 -3.08 5.76 11.59
CA THR A 47 -3.23 4.54 12.38
C THR A 47 -1.88 3.92 12.74
N LEU A 48 -0.98 3.84 11.76
CA LEU A 48 0.37 3.30 11.95
C LEU A 48 1.22 4.18 12.87
N SER A 49 1.06 5.50 12.77
CA SER A 49 1.76 6.46 13.64
C SER A 49 1.39 6.26 15.10
N GLU A 50 0.10 6.06 15.42
CA GLU A 50 -0.36 5.74 16.78
C GLU A 50 0.27 4.42 17.28
N LEU A 51 0.23 3.38 16.45
CA LEU A 51 0.82 2.08 16.79
C LEU A 51 2.33 2.18 17.06
N ILE A 52 3.05 2.99 16.28
CA ILE A 52 4.48 3.25 16.46
C ILE A 52 4.75 3.95 17.79
N GLN A 53 3.93 4.93 18.17
CA GLN A 53 4.10 5.62 19.46
C GLN A 53 3.88 4.65 20.63
N ASP A 54 2.88 3.80 20.56
CA ASP A 54 2.63 2.76 21.58
C ASP A 54 3.81 1.79 21.69
N MET A 55 4.34 1.30 20.56
CA MET A 55 5.52 0.44 20.55
C MET A 55 6.75 1.11 21.18
N ARG A 56 6.99 2.38 20.88
CA ARG A 56 8.08 3.16 21.50
C ARG A 56 7.91 3.26 23.01
N GLY A 57 6.67 3.53 23.46
CA GLY A 57 6.34 3.55 24.87
C GLY A 57 6.65 2.23 25.58
N ILE A 58 6.26 1.11 24.98
CA ILE A 58 6.54 -0.24 25.51
C ILE A 58 8.06 -0.48 25.57
N CYS A 59 8.81 -0.14 24.52
CA CYS A 59 10.26 -0.29 24.49
C CYS A 59 10.95 0.47 25.62
N ILE A 60 10.52 1.72 25.88
CA ILE A 60 11.08 2.53 26.96
C ILE A 60 10.80 1.93 28.34
N LEU A 61 9.57 1.45 28.55
CA LEU A 61 9.15 0.86 29.83
C LEU A 61 9.75 -0.54 30.07
N ALA A 62 10.15 -1.25 29.02
CA ALA A 62 10.72 -2.58 29.14
C ALA A 62 12.17 -2.59 29.63
N VAL A 63 12.92 -1.49 29.44
CA VAL A 63 14.35 -1.40 29.80
C VAL A 63 14.50 -1.25 31.32
N ARG A 64 15.07 -2.25 31.98
CA ARG A 64 15.35 -2.25 33.42
C ARG A 64 16.85 -2.15 33.74
N ASN A 65 17.70 -2.50 32.77
CA ASN A 65 19.15 -2.48 32.94
C ASN A 65 19.88 -2.20 31.62
N PRO A 66 21.17 -1.80 31.65
CA PRO A 66 21.91 -1.45 30.42
C PRO A 66 22.03 -2.56 29.37
N ARG A 67 21.97 -3.83 29.75
CA ARG A 67 22.08 -4.95 28.79
C ARG A 67 20.80 -5.12 27.98
N GLU A 68 19.65 -4.83 28.59
CA GLU A 68 18.36 -4.84 27.89
C GLU A 68 18.22 -3.65 26.94
N ALA A 69 18.90 -2.53 27.24
CA ALA A 69 18.89 -1.33 26.42
C ALA A 69 19.46 -1.57 25.01
N GLU A 70 20.49 -2.43 24.88
CA GLU A 70 21.09 -2.76 23.57
C GLU A 70 20.10 -3.51 22.66
N GLY A 71 19.39 -4.50 23.21
CA GLY A 71 18.33 -5.21 22.49
C GLY A 71 17.18 -4.30 22.10
N MET A 72 16.73 -3.42 23.00
CA MET A 72 15.66 -2.46 22.70
C MET A 72 16.07 -1.41 21.68
N SER A 73 17.34 -1.02 21.63
CA SER A 73 17.85 -0.12 20.59
C SER A 73 17.67 -0.69 19.20
N SER A 74 17.92 -1.99 19.00
CA SER A 74 17.69 -2.67 17.72
C SER A 74 16.22 -2.69 17.33
N VAL A 75 15.32 -2.92 18.30
CA VAL A 75 13.87 -2.87 18.07
C VAL A 75 13.43 -1.46 17.68
N LEU A 76 13.91 -0.43 18.35
CA LEU A 76 13.62 0.97 18.02
C LEU A 76 14.13 1.35 16.62
N GLN A 77 15.24 0.78 16.16
CA GLN A 77 15.72 0.97 14.79
C GLN A 77 14.77 0.35 13.76
N VAL A 78 14.22 -0.84 14.03
CA VAL A 78 13.22 -1.48 13.15
C VAL A 78 11.95 -0.63 13.11
N ILE A 79 11.44 -0.16 14.26
CA ILE A 79 10.28 0.72 14.34
C ILE A 79 10.51 1.99 13.50
N SER A 80 11.69 2.61 13.63
CA SER A 80 12.04 3.81 12.86
C SER A 80 12.20 3.53 11.35
N ALA A 81 12.58 2.31 10.96
CA ALA A 81 12.62 1.91 9.55
C ALA A 81 11.19 1.78 8.98
N ILE A 82 10.27 1.14 9.72
CA ILE A 82 8.85 1.04 9.33
C ILE A 82 8.23 2.43 9.17
N GLU A 83 8.48 3.33 10.11
CA GLU A 83 8.00 4.73 10.04
C GLU A 83 8.49 5.46 8.79
N ARG A 84 9.76 5.29 8.43
CA ARG A 84 10.29 5.88 7.18
C ARG A 84 9.61 5.31 5.94
N MET A 85 9.40 3.99 5.88
CA MET A 85 8.68 3.36 4.77
C MET A 85 7.26 3.92 4.62
N ALA A 86 6.56 4.13 5.74
CA ALA A 86 5.25 4.74 5.74
C ALA A 86 5.27 6.18 5.22
N ASN A 87 6.22 6.99 5.68
CA ASN A 87 6.40 8.36 5.21
C ASN A 87 6.71 8.42 3.71
N ASP A 88 7.58 7.53 3.22
CA ASP A 88 7.91 7.43 1.80
C ASP A 88 6.66 7.06 0.96
N ALA A 89 5.82 6.16 1.46
CA ALA A 89 4.55 5.81 0.81
C ALA A 89 3.59 7.01 0.74
N VAL A 90 3.49 7.80 1.82
CA VAL A 90 2.69 9.04 1.83
C VAL A 90 3.24 10.04 0.83
N ASP A 91 4.56 10.18 0.71
CA ASP A 91 5.16 11.12 -0.26
C ASP A 91 4.86 10.71 -1.70
N ILE A 92 4.88 9.40 -2.01
CA ILE A 92 4.43 8.88 -3.32
C ILE A 92 2.94 9.21 -3.53
N ALA A 93 2.07 8.95 -2.56
CA ALA A 93 0.64 9.22 -2.67
C ALA A 93 0.33 10.71 -2.89
N ARG A 94 1.12 11.61 -2.29
CA ARG A 94 1.00 13.07 -2.46
C ARG A 94 1.18 13.53 -3.91
N ILE A 95 1.94 12.82 -4.73
CA ILE A 95 2.09 13.12 -6.16
C ILE A 95 0.70 13.12 -6.83
N VAL A 96 -0.14 12.15 -6.45
CA VAL A 96 -1.50 12.01 -6.99
C VAL A 96 -2.45 13.07 -6.43
N THR A 97 -2.46 13.27 -5.12
CA THR A 97 -3.36 14.25 -4.47
C THR A 97 -3.05 15.69 -4.87
N HIS A 98 -1.77 16.01 -5.11
CA HIS A 98 -1.35 17.34 -5.57
C HIS A 98 -1.43 17.51 -7.07
N LYS A 99 -1.88 16.50 -7.82
CA LYS A 99 -1.98 16.51 -9.29
C LYS A 99 -0.66 16.88 -9.96
N VAL A 100 0.44 16.49 -9.37
CA VAL A 100 1.75 16.54 -10.01
C VAL A 100 1.74 15.44 -11.06
N GLY A 101 1.83 15.77 -12.33
CA GLY A 101 1.79 14.79 -13.42
C GLY A 101 2.88 13.72 -13.24
N ILE A 102 2.62 12.52 -13.75
CA ILE A 102 3.59 11.44 -13.76
C ILE A 102 4.04 11.24 -15.19
N PRO A 103 5.36 11.11 -15.44
CA PRO A 103 5.87 10.78 -16.77
C PRO A 103 5.20 9.52 -17.34
N ALA A 104 4.81 9.60 -18.63
CA ALA A 104 4.20 8.48 -19.34
C ALA A 104 5.05 7.20 -19.28
N GLU A 105 6.35 7.37 -19.34
CA GLU A 105 7.35 6.29 -19.30
C GLU A 105 7.31 5.58 -17.96
N LEU A 106 7.21 6.31 -16.83
CA LEU A 106 7.09 5.72 -15.51
C LEU A 106 5.80 4.91 -15.36
N VAL A 107 4.68 5.40 -15.89
CA VAL A 107 3.41 4.63 -15.89
C VAL A 107 3.55 3.37 -16.74
N ALA A 108 4.24 3.45 -17.88
CA ALA A 108 4.50 2.31 -18.74
C ALA A 108 5.37 1.25 -18.03
N ASP A 109 6.40 1.68 -17.32
CA ASP A 109 7.27 0.77 -16.57
C ASP A 109 6.54 0.12 -15.38
N LEU A 110 5.74 0.88 -14.65
CA LEU A 110 4.88 0.33 -13.60
C LEU A 110 3.87 -0.69 -14.14
N SER A 111 3.40 -0.51 -15.39
CA SER A 111 2.46 -1.46 -16.03
C SER A 111 3.11 -2.78 -16.43
N GLN A 112 4.44 -2.84 -16.55
CA GLN A 112 5.21 -4.04 -16.88
C GLN A 112 5.59 -4.86 -15.64
N ALA A 113 5.23 -4.40 -14.44
CA ALA A 113 5.44 -5.17 -13.23
C ALA A 113 4.70 -6.52 -13.30
N GLU A 114 5.34 -7.59 -12.85
CA GLU A 114 4.76 -8.93 -12.82
C GLU A 114 3.53 -9.00 -11.93
N GLU A 115 3.51 -8.22 -10.85
CA GLU A 115 2.40 -8.06 -9.93
C GLU A 115 2.06 -6.57 -9.77
N ILE A 116 0.78 -6.27 -9.80
CA ILE A 116 0.25 -4.94 -9.53
C ILE A 116 -0.78 -4.98 -8.41
N SER A 117 -0.95 -3.86 -7.75
CA SER A 117 -2.05 -3.66 -6.80
C SER A 117 -3.26 -3.09 -7.53
N HIS A 118 -4.45 -3.56 -7.18
CA HIS A 118 -5.70 -3.11 -7.78
C HIS A 118 -6.79 -2.97 -6.73
N ARG A 119 -7.70 -2.02 -6.96
CA ARG A 119 -8.88 -1.80 -6.12
C ARG A 119 -10.13 -2.18 -6.91
N VAL A 120 -11.05 -2.91 -6.26
CA VAL A 120 -12.36 -3.18 -6.82
C VAL A 120 -13.45 -2.98 -5.77
N LEU A 121 -14.51 -2.28 -6.15
CA LEU A 121 -15.70 -2.12 -5.31
C LEU A 121 -16.65 -3.28 -5.57
N VAL A 122 -17.14 -3.91 -4.51
CA VAL A 122 -18.10 -5.02 -4.56
C VAL A 122 -19.51 -4.46 -4.67
N SER A 123 -20.16 -4.66 -5.82
CA SER A 123 -21.53 -4.23 -6.05
C SER A 123 -22.56 -5.21 -5.47
N GLU A 124 -23.81 -4.79 -5.29
CA GLU A 124 -24.90 -5.62 -4.75
C GLU A 124 -25.15 -6.91 -5.58
N GLY A 125 -24.97 -6.85 -6.87
CA GLY A 125 -25.12 -8.01 -7.77
C GLY A 125 -23.88 -8.88 -7.94
N SER A 126 -22.83 -8.63 -7.14
CA SER A 126 -21.54 -9.30 -7.23
C SER A 126 -21.63 -10.79 -6.88
N HIS A 127 -20.91 -11.62 -7.64
CA HIS A 127 -20.69 -13.02 -7.27
C HIS A 127 -19.87 -13.17 -5.97
N LEU A 128 -19.12 -12.14 -5.58
CA LEU A 128 -18.28 -12.11 -4.37
C LEU A 128 -19.10 -11.82 -3.11
N ALA A 129 -20.24 -11.13 -3.26
CA ALA A 129 -21.01 -10.66 -2.13
C ALA A 129 -21.66 -11.79 -1.31
N LEU A 130 -21.71 -11.61 0.01
CA LEU A 130 -22.38 -12.47 0.98
C LEU A 130 -21.79 -13.89 1.05
N ARG A 131 -20.53 -14.06 0.68
CA ARG A 131 -19.80 -15.33 0.73
C ARG A 131 -18.41 -15.14 1.33
N PRO A 132 -17.84 -16.18 1.95
CA PRO A 132 -16.47 -16.12 2.44
C PRO A 132 -15.48 -16.06 1.26
N LEU A 133 -14.37 -15.37 1.45
CA LEU A 133 -13.32 -15.23 0.44
C LEU A 133 -12.81 -16.58 -0.08
N SER A 134 -12.68 -17.56 0.81
CA SER A 134 -12.23 -18.92 0.45
C SER A 134 -13.14 -19.60 -0.58
N ALA A 135 -14.44 -19.26 -0.63
CA ALA A 135 -15.37 -19.84 -1.59
C ALA A 135 -15.15 -19.36 -3.05
N HIS A 136 -14.34 -18.31 -3.23
CA HIS A 136 -14.15 -17.68 -4.54
C HIS A 136 -12.88 -18.14 -5.24
N GLU A 137 -11.93 -18.74 -4.51
CA GLU A 137 -10.64 -19.16 -5.05
C GLU A 137 -9.99 -18.07 -5.94
N LEU A 138 -10.08 -16.80 -5.51
CA LEU A 138 -9.63 -15.64 -6.31
C LEU A 138 -8.22 -15.79 -6.87
N PRO A 139 -7.23 -16.28 -6.10
CA PRO A 139 -5.89 -16.48 -6.63
C PRO A 139 -5.85 -17.44 -7.83
N VAL A 140 -6.70 -18.47 -7.81
CA VAL A 140 -6.78 -19.47 -8.90
C VAL A 140 -7.52 -18.91 -10.11
N GLN A 141 -8.60 -18.16 -9.89
CA GLN A 141 -9.45 -17.64 -10.98
C GLN A 141 -8.88 -16.38 -11.64
N THR A 142 -8.14 -15.59 -10.89
CA THR A 142 -7.72 -14.24 -11.33
C THR A 142 -6.21 -14.01 -11.20
N GLY A 143 -5.46 -14.90 -10.56
CA GLY A 143 -4.06 -14.63 -10.21
C GLY A 143 -3.87 -13.51 -9.19
N MET A 144 -4.95 -13.07 -8.54
CA MET A 144 -4.92 -11.96 -7.57
C MET A 144 -5.34 -12.42 -6.19
N ARG A 145 -4.68 -11.91 -5.16
CA ARG A 145 -5.01 -12.17 -3.75
C ARG A 145 -5.48 -10.89 -3.07
N VAL A 146 -6.44 -11.01 -2.17
CA VAL A 146 -6.90 -9.87 -1.36
C VAL A 146 -5.87 -9.59 -0.27
N MET A 147 -5.40 -8.36 -0.21
CA MET A 147 -4.44 -7.87 0.78
C MET A 147 -5.14 -7.18 1.93
N ALA A 148 -6.19 -6.41 1.62
CA ALA A 148 -7.00 -5.70 2.58
C ALA A 148 -8.42 -5.49 2.07
N VAL A 149 -9.34 -5.27 2.97
CA VAL A 149 -10.71 -4.90 2.68
C VAL A 149 -11.04 -3.62 3.44
N ARG A 150 -11.58 -2.63 2.72
CA ARG A 150 -12.18 -1.47 3.36
C ARG A 150 -13.69 -1.61 3.37
N ARG A 151 -14.25 -1.68 4.56
CA ARG A 151 -15.69 -1.71 4.81
C ARG A 151 -16.10 -0.40 5.46
N GLU A 152 -16.88 0.38 4.75
CA GLU A 152 -17.22 1.75 5.17
C GLU A 152 -15.97 2.61 5.36
N ARG A 153 -15.57 2.85 6.63
CA ARG A 153 -14.36 3.62 7.00
C ARG A 153 -13.35 2.79 7.79
N GLN A 154 -13.54 1.47 7.87
CA GLN A 154 -12.67 0.57 8.64
C GLN A 154 -11.85 -0.32 7.72
N TRP A 155 -10.57 -0.41 8.03
CA TRP A 155 -9.66 -1.33 7.39
C TRP A 155 -9.69 -2.70 8.05
N ILE A 156 -9.75 -3.74 7.23
CA ILE A 156 -9.60 -5.13 7.62
C ILE A 156 -8.34 -5.62 6.90
N THR A 157 -7.22 -5.65 7.63
CA THR A 157 -5.90 -6.03 7.11
C THR A 157 -5.58 -7.50 7.39
N ASP A 158 -6.19 -8.10 8.42
CA ASP A 158 -6.14 -9.55 8.66
C ASP A 158 -7.21 -10.26 7.83
N VAL A 159 -6.90 -10.47 6.55
CA VAL A 159 -7.83 -11.03 5.58
C VAL A 159 -7.73 -12.55 5.57
N GLY A 160 -8.50 -13.19 6.45
CA GLY A 160 -8.67 -14.65 6.45
C GLY A 160 -9.64 -15.15 5.38
N GLY A 161 -9.52 -16.42 5.02
CA GLY A 161 -10.44 -17.07 4.06
C GLY A 161 -11.92 -17.06 4.50
N ASP A 162 -12.19 -16.95 5.78
CA ASP A 162 -13.52 -16.93 6.38
C ASP A 162 -14.18 -15.53 6.33
N LEU A 163 -13.44 -14.50 5.91
CA LEU A 163 -13.99 -13.16 5.76
C LEU A 163 -15.13 -13.16 4.75
N ILE A 164 -16.32 -12.81 5.22
CA ILE A 164 -17.49 -12.65 4.35
C ILE A 164 -17.42 -11.28 3.69
N VAL A 165 -17.36 -11.27 2.36
CA VAL A 165 -17.37 -10.05 1.54
C VAL A 165 -18.77 -9.48 1.50
N MET A 166 -18.91 -8.18 1.72
CA MET A 166 -20.19 -7.48 1.73
C MET A 166 -20.31 -6.54 0.52
N PRO A 167 -21.53 -6.29 0.02
CA PRO A 167 -21.75 -5.19 -0.92
C PRO A 167 -21.26 -3.87 -0.34
N GLY A 168 -20.57 -3.08 -1.14
CA GLY A 168 -19.96 -1.83 -0.69
C GLY A 168 -18.53 -1.98 -0.17
N ASP A 169 -18.04 -3.20 0.04
CA ASP A 169 -16.63 -3.42 0.37
C ASP A 169 -15.73 -2.98 -0.80
N ALA A 170 -14.67 -2.26 -0.49
CA ALA A 170 -13.57 -2.06 -1.41
C ALA A 170 -12.47 -3.11 -1.12
N LEU A 171 -12.25 -4.00 -2.09
CA LEU A 171 -11.20 -5.00 -2.00
C LEU A 171 -9.93 -4.43 -2.61
N PHE A 172 -8.84 -4.53 -1.88
CA PHE A 172 -7.50 -4.19 -2.33
C PHE A 172 -6.76 -5.51 -2.60
N LEU A 173 -6.34 -5.70 -3.84
CA LEU A 173 -5.77 -6.97 -4.30
C LEU A 173 -4.41 -6.72 -4.92
N ARG A 174 -3.56 -7.74 -4.88
CA ARG A 174 -2.28 -7.78 -5.56
C ARG A 174 -2.16 -9.05 -6.38
N GLY A 175 -1.56 -8.96 -7.55
CA GLY A 175 -1.31 -10.09 -8.44
C GLY A 175 -1.18 -9.69 -9.90
N SER A 176 -1.35 -10.66 -10.81
CA SER A 176 -1.17 -10.44 -12.23
C SER A 176 -2.19 -9.44 -12.81
N PRO A 177 -1.76 -8.47 -13.62
CA PRO A 177 -2.65 -7.53 -14.31
C PRO A 177 -3.66 -8.25 -15.24
N ASP A 178 -3.35 -9.44 -15.75
CA ASP A 178 -4.22 -10.21 -16.61
C ASP A 178 -5.54 -10.62 -15.91
N GLY A 179 -5.52 -10.71 -14.57
CA GLY A 179 -6.67 -11.07 -13.76
C GLY A 179 -7.68 -9.96 -13.53
N ILE A 180 -7.34 -8.69 -13.82
CA ILE A 180 -8.19 -7.54 -13.52
C ILE A 180 -9.57 -7.64 -14.14
N THR A 181 -9.66 -7.99 -15.41
CA THR A 181 -10.93 -8.09 -16.12
C THR A 181 -11.85 -9.12 -15.47
N ARG A 182 -11.30 -10.28 -15.16
CA ARG A 182 -12.06 -11.36 -14.51
C ARG A 182 -12.48 -11.00 -13.09
N LEU A 183 -11.60 -10.37 -12.34
CA LEU A 183 -11.89 -9.86 -10.99
C LEU A 183 -13.07 -8.90 -11.01
N ARG A 184 -13.08 -7.93 -11.93
CA ARG A 184 -14.13 -6.93 -12.03
C ARG A 184 -15.48 -7.52 -12.46
N GLU A 185 -15.47 -8.54 -13.31
CA GLU A 185 -16.68 -9.32 -13.63
C GLU A 185 -17.25 -9.99 -12.36
N LEU A 186 -16.40 -10.64 -11.56
CA LEU A 186 -16.82 -11.29 -10.31
C LEU A 186 -17.38 -10.30 -9.30
N ALA A 187 -16.78 -9.11 -9.22
CA ALA A 187 -17.21 -8.03 -8.33
C ALA A 187 -18.44 -7.27 -8.85
N ALA A 188 -18.90 -7.56 -10.06
CA ALA A 188 -19.91 -6.78 -10.80
C ALA A 188 -19.54 -5.27 -10.84
N ALA A 189 -18.26 -4.97 -10.96
CA ALA A 189 -17.73 -3.61 -11.06
C ALA A 189 -17.65 -3.17 -12.52
N ASP A 190 -17.66 -1.84 -12.73
CA ASP A 190 -17.53 -1.26 -14.07
C ASP A 190 -16.26 -1.73 -14.79
N LYS A 191 -16.31 -1.75 -16.13
CA LYS A 191 -15.12 -2.08 -16.92
C LYS A 191 -13.98 -1.12 -16.58
N TRP A 192 -12.84 -1.70 -16.27
CA TRP A 192 -11.64 -0.93 -16.07
C TRP A 192 -11.06 -0.47 -17.42
N THR A 193 -10.71 0.80 -17.48
CA THR A 193 -9.91 1.36 -18.57
C THR A 193 -8.57 1.80 -17.98
N PRO A 194 -7.44 1.43 -18.59
CA PRO A 194 -6.13 1.92 -18.14
C PRO A 194 -6.13 3.45 -18.10
N PRO A 195 -5.38 4.06 -17.17
CA PRO A 195 -5.22 5.50 -17.15
C PRO A 195 -4.65 5.98 -18.49
N VAL A 196 -5.29 7.02 -19.05
CA VAL A 196 -4.81 7.64 -20.28
C VAL A 196 -3.64 8.52 -19.89
N VAL A 197 -2.47 8.18 -20.41
CA VAL A 197 -1.29 9.03 -20.30
C VAL A 197 -1.54 10.28 -21.17
N THR A 198 -1.70 11.42 -20.55
CA THR A 198 -1.78 12.69 -21.26
C THR A 198 -0.38 13.22 -21.46
N ASP A 199 -0.03 13.56 -22.72
CA ASP A 199 1.17 14.35 -23.03
C ASP A 199 0.98 15.77 -22.44
N ASP A 200 1.26 15.93 -21.17
CA ASP A 200 1.28 17.23 -20.51
C ASP A 200 2.69 17.83 -20.70
N PRO A 201 2.81 19.05 -21.23
CA PRO A 201 4.12 19.70 -21.39
C PRO A 201 4.88 19.89 -20.07
N PHE A 202 4.21 19.89 -18.93
CA PHE A 202 4.87 19.88 -17.61
C PHE A 202 5.62 18.57 -17.33
N VAL A 203 5.20 17.45 -17.89
CA VAL A 203 5.85 16.14 -17.76
C VAL A 203 7.23 16.19 -18.41
N THR A 204 7.37 16.79 -19.57
CA THR A 204 8.65 16.94 -20.30
C THR A 204 9.69 17.74 -19.51
N ASP A 205 9.30 18.70 -18.72
CA ASP A 205 10.23 19.46 -17.87
C ASP A 205 10.61 18.68 -16.61
N LEU A 206 9.71 17.84 -16.10
CA LEU A 206 10.00 16.92 -15.00
C LEU A 206 10.94 15.79 -15.46
N ASP A 207 10.73 15.22 -16.65
CA ASP A 207 11.62 14.21 -17.24
C ASP A 207 13.04 14.77 -17.38
N ARG A 208 13.21 15.99 -17.89
CA ARG A 208 14.50 16.65 -17.95
C ARG A 208 15.13 16.86 -16.57
N ALA A 209 14.32 17.19 -15.56
CA ALA A 209 14.81 17.34 -14.20
C ALA A 209 15.27 16.00 -13.60
N VAL A 210 14.57 14.91 -13.88
CA VAL A 210 14.95 13.53 -13.48
C VAL A 210 16.24 13.13 -14.18
N ASP A 211 16.35 13.33 -15.49
CA ASP A 211 17.57 13.03 -16.24
C ASP A 211 18.80 13.78 -15.68
N VAL A 212 18.63 15.07 -15.36
CA VAL A 212 19.69 15.87 -14.73
C VAL A 212 20.07 15.33 -13.35
N LEU A 213 19.08 14.90 -12.55
CA LEU A 213 19.35 14.31 -11.22
C LEU A 213 20.09 12.96 -11.33
N VAL A 214 19.73 12.13 -12.30
CA VAL A 214 20.45 10.87 -12.59
C VAL A 214 21.88 11.16 -13.03
N GLU A 215 22.08 12.09 -13.95
CA GLU A 215 23.40 12.51 -14.40
C GLU A 215 24.25 13.11 -13.25
N MET A 216 23.66 13.89 -12.36
CA MET A 216 24.31 14.41 -11.15
C MET A 216 24.71 13.28 -10.19
N LYS A 217 23.87 12.26 -10.03
CA LYS A 217 24.18 11.07 -9.23
C LYS A 217 25.38 10.34 -9.81
N ASP A 218 25.36 10.05 -11.11
CA ASP A 218 26.45 9.32 -11.78
C ASP A 218 27.78 10.08 -11.70
N ILE A 219 27.74 11.41 -11.86
CA ILE A 219 28.93 12.27 -11.69
C ILE A 219 29.44 12.22 -10.24
N SER A 220 28.54 12.21 -9.25
CA SER A 220 28.94 12.14 -7.84
C SER A 220 29.57 10.81 -7.47
N GLU A 221 29.10 9.70 -8.05
CA GLU A 221 29.69 8.37 -7.84
C GLU A 221 31.10 8.26 -8.44
N VAL A 222 31.34 8.88 -9.61
CA VAL A 222 32.66 8.91 -10.24
C VAL A 222 33.65 9.83 -9.47
N ALA A 223 33.14 10.86 -8.79
CA ALA A 223 33.99 11.80 -8.03
C ALA A 223 34.46 11.25 -6.66
N VAL A 224 33.84 10.20 -6.16
CA VAL A 224 34.14 9.58 -4.86
C VAL A 224 34.95 8.28 -5.00
N GLY A 225 35.11 7.74 -6.21
CA GLY A 225 35.91 6.55 -6.53
C GLY A 225 37.32 6.94 -6.94
#